data_69103e13f821e7cb34500af3f1355860
#
_entry.id   69103e13f821e7cb34500af3f1355860
#
_cell.length_a   1.000
_cell.length_b   1.000
_cell.length_c   1.000
_cell.angle_alpha   90.00
_cell.angle_beta   90.00
_cell.angle_gamma   90.00
#
_symmetry.space_group_name_H-M   'P 1'
#
loop_
_entity.id
_entity.type
_entity.pdbx_description
1 polymer ?
#
loop_
_entity_poly.entity_id
_entity_poly.type
_entity_poly.pdbx_seq_one_letter_code
_entity_poly.pdbx_strand_id
1 'polypeptide(L)'
;MLFRSGFNQARARLGTCLLRSGDYPDGWRHYEARLFAPGFSTILALRDRPRWSLRSRPGRRVLVHGEQGRGDSIFLARYVPLLAELGARTMVFVQPELERLFARLPGVSTLLRNGQAMPEFDEQVPLASLPGTLGTTMSTIPDAVPYLSPPDDVVDRWRRRLAGPGRSVGLV
;
A
#
# COMPACT_ATOMS: atom_id res chain seq x y z
N MET A 1 -13.93 24.09 -12.87
CA MET A 1 -13.25 22.84 -12.52
C MET A 1 -12.12 23.00 -11.50
N LEU A 2 -11.43 24.13 -11.43
CA LEU A 2 -10.31 24.42 -10.49
C LEU A 2 -10.70 24.44 -9.00
N PHE A 3 -11.88 24.88 -8.63
CA PHE A 3 -12.32 24.95 -7.22
C PHE A 3 -12.47 23.58 -6.54
N ARG A 4 -12.82 22.52 -7.28
CA ARG A 4 -12.96 21.16 -6.72
C ARG A 4 -11.61 20.52 -6.39
N SER A 5 -10.57 20.82 -7.15
CA SER A 5 -9.23 20.24 -6.94
C SER A 5 -8.56 20.76 -5.66
N GLY A 6 -8.62 22.10 -5.43
CA GLY A 6 -8.11 22.70 -4.19
C GLY A 6 -8.86 22.21 -2.94
N PHE A 7 -10.16 22.01 -3.05
CA PHE A 7 -10.97 21.44 -1.96
C PHE A 7 -10.56 20.00 -1.62
N ASN A 8 -10.27 19.15 -2.62
CA ASN A 8 -9.82 17.78 -2.38
C ASN A 8 -8.44 17.73 -1.71
N GLN A 9 -7.54 18.62 -2.10
CA GLN A 9 -6.23 18.74 -1.44
C GLN A 9 -6.36 19.18 0.02
N ALA A 10 -7.21 20.18 0.31
CA ALA A 10 -7.49 20.61 1.68
C ALA A 10 -8.12 19.48 2.52
N ARG A 11 -9.07 18.72 1.94
CA ARG A 11 -9.66 17.55 2.60
C ARG A 11 -8.63 16.47 2.90
N ALA A 12 -7.76 16.15 1.95
CA ALA A 12 -6.72 15.15 2.17
C ALA A 12 -5.74 15.57 3.29
N ARG A 13 -5.38 16.85 3.34
CA ARG A 13 -4.55 17.40 4.43
C ARG A 13 -5.27 17.35 5.79
N LEU A 14 -6.56 17.69 5.83
CA LEU A 14 -7.37 17.52 7.03
C LEU A 14 -7.36 16.05 7.48
N GLY A 15 -7.53 15.08 6.56
CA GLY A 15 -7.41 13.67 6.86
C GLY A 15 -6.07 13.31 7.50
N THR A 16 -4.97 13.83 6.97
CA THR A 16 -3.64 13.62 7.58
C THR A 16 -3.56 14.19 9.00
N CYS A 17 -4.12 15.38 9.25
CA CYS A 17 -4.13 15.98 10.59
C CYS A 17 -4.95 15.13 11.57
N LEU A 18 -6.15 14.67 11.15
CA LEU A 18 -7.02 13.83 11.97
C LEU A 18 -6.35 12.48 12.30
N LEU A 19 -5.70 11.83 11.33
CA LEU A 19 -4.94 10.60 11.57
C LEU A 19 -3.83 10.82 12.60
N ARG A 20 -3.13 11.94 12.51
CA ARG A 20 -2.06 12.30 13.47
C ARG A 20 -2.59 12.59 14.87
N SER A 21 -3.80 13.10 15.00
CA SER A 21 -4.45 13.33 16.29
C SER A 21 -5.15 12.08 16.86
N GLY A 22 -5.16 10.96 16.14
CA GLY A 22 -5.77 9.72 16.58
C GLY A 22 -7.23 9.55 16.16
N ASP A 23 -7.81 10.50 15.45
CA ASP A 23 -9.16 10.38 14.90
C ASP A 23 -9.09 9.59 13.59
N TYR A 24 -9.02 8.26 13.70
CA TYR A 24 -8.88 7.36 12.56
C TYR A 24 -10.11 7.30 11.65
N PRO A 25 -11.35 7.19 12.17
CA PRO A 25 -12.54 7.09 11.31
C PRO A 25 -12.70 8.28 10.36
N ASP A 26 -12.66 9.47 10.90
CA ASP A 26 -12.77 10.70 10.11
C ASP A 26 -11.49 10.97 9.31
N GLY A 27 -10.34 10.65 9.89
CA GLY A 27 -9.06 10.76 9.23
C GLY A 27 -9.00 9.97 7.92
N TRP A 28 -9.33 8.69 7.94
CA TRP A 28 -9.37 7.86 6.73
C TRP A 28 -10.40 8.36 5.72
N ARG A 29 -11.59 8.72 6.17
CA ARG A 29 -12.66 9.26 5.32
C ARG A 29 -12.22 10.53 4.57
N HIS A 30 -11.54 11.43 5.24
CA HIS A 30 -11.01 12.64 4.62
C HIS A 30 -9.77 12.38 3.76
N TYR A 31 -8.91 11.45 4.17
CA TYR A 31 -7.68 11.10 3.45
C TYR A 31 -7.94 10.53 2.05
N GLU A 32 -9.06 9.86 1.82
CA GLU A 32 -9.46 9.38 0.49
C GLU A 32 -9.60 10.49 -0.56
N ALA A 33 -9.80 11.74 -0.16
CA ALA A 33 -9.84 12.88 -1.07
C ALA A 33 -8.51 13.09 -1.83
N ARG A 34 -7.38 12.51 -1.36
CA ARG A 34 -6.09 12.55 -2.05
C ARG A 34 -6.18 12.00 -3.46
N LEU A 35 -7.01 10.99 -3.70
CA LEU A 35 -7.19 10.34 -5.00
C LEU A 35 -7.76 11.28 -6.08
N PHE A 36 -8.31 12.42 -5.67
CA PHE A 36 -8.89 13.44 -6.53
C PHE A 36 -8.11 14.76 -6.49
N ALA A 37 -7.01 14.80 -5.73
CA ALA A 37 -6.16 15.98 -5.62
C ALA A 37 -5.17 16.04 -6.80
N PRO A 38 -4.78 17.25 -7.28
CA PRO A 38 -3.74 17.41 -8.27
C PRO A 38 -2.41 16.83 -7.76
N GLY A 39 -1.64 16.20 -8.64
CA GLY A 39 -0.32 15.67 -8.33
C GLY A 39 -0.32 14.28 -7.66
N PHE A 40 -1.48 13.72 -7.36
CA PHE A 40 -1.54 12.31 -6.99
C PHE A 40 -1.54 11.43 -8.24
N SER A 41 -0.52 10.60 -8.36
CA SER A 41 -0.37 9.63 -9.45
C SER A 41 -1.23 8.39 -9.20
N THR A 42 -2.54 8.59 -9.07
CA THR A 42 -3.47 7.47 -9.26
C THR A 42 -3.33 7.06 -10.71
N ILE A 43 -3.19 5.76 -10.98
CA ILE A 43 -3.29 5.27 -12.35
C ILE A 43 -4.68 5.67 -12.84
N LEU A 44 -4.74 6.72 -13.65
CA LEU A 44 -6.01 7.34 -14.07
C LEU A 44 -6.97 6.31 -14.68
N ALA A 45 -6.43 5.32 -15.40
CA ALA A 45 -7.18 4.20 -15.98
C ALA A 45 -7.91 3.32 -14.94
N LEU A 46 -7.55 3.40 -13.66
CA LEU A 46 -8.18 2.59 -12.61
C LEU A 46 -9.30 3.33 -11.87
N ARG A 47 -9.46 4.63 -12.09
CA ARG A 47 -10.41 5.47 -11.33
C ARG A 47 -11.86 4.98 -11.44
N ASP A 48 -12.26 4.53 -12.63
CA ASP A 48 -13.62 4.11 -12.93
C ASP A 48 -13.82 2.59 -12.74
N ARG A 49 -12.79 1.87 -12.31
CA ARG A 49 -12.89 0.43 -12.04
C ARG A 49 -13.49 0.19 -10.64
N PRO A 50 -14.27 -0.91 -10.47
CA PRO A 50 -14.87 -1.24 -9.17
C PRO A 50 -13.82 -1.27 -8.06
N ARG A 51 -14.15 -0.68 -6.91
CA ARG A 51 -13.27 -0.67 -5.75
C ARG A 51 -13.57 -1.85 -4.84
N TRP A 52 -12.50 -2.50 -4.40
CA TRP A 52 -12.59 -3.54 -3.38
C TRP A 52 -13.06 -2.96 -2.03
N SER A 53 -13.88 -3.72 -1.32
CA SER A 53 -14.40 -3.37 0.00
C SER A 53 -14.64 -4.65 0.82
N LEU A 54 -14.92 -4.51 2.11
CA LEU A 54 -15.29 -5.63 2.98
C LEU A 54 -16.58 -6.36 2.55
N ARG A 55 -17.35 -5.82 1.60
CA ARG A 55 -18.54 -6.46 1.00
C ARG A 55 -18.22 -7.24 -0.27
N SER A 56 -16.99 -7.19 -0.73
CA SER A 56 -16.56 -7.91 -1.95
C SER A 56 -16.61 -9.42 -1.70
N ARG A 57 -17.00 -10.17 -2.74
CA ARG A 57 -17.11 -11.64 -2.63
C ARG A 57 -15.72 -12.27 -2.57
N PRO A 58 -15.54 -13.35 -1.78
CA PRO A 58 -14.31 -14.14 -1.83
C PRO A 58 -14.01 -14.66 -3.24
N GLY A 59 -12.73 -14.85 -3.54
CA GLY A 59 -12.25 -15.33 -4.84
C GLY A 59 -12.08 -14.25 -5.91
N ARG A 60 -12.48 -12.99 -5.64
CA ARG A 60 -12.28 -11.86 -6.58
C ARG A 60 -10.79 -11.57 -6.77
N ARG A 61 -10.42 -11.28 -8.02
CA ARG A 61 -9.08 -10.79 -8.38
C ARG A 61 -9.01 -9.30 -8.05
N VAL A 62 -8.21 -8.96 -7.06
CA VAL A 62 -8.10 -7.60 -6.54
C VAL A 62 -6.74 -7.02 -6.87
N LEU A 63 -6.72 -5.97 -7.69
CA LEU A 63 -5.51 -5.22 -7.97
C LEU A 63 -5.23 -4.24 -6.83
N VAL A 64 -4.18 -4.53 -6.07
CA VAL A 64 -3.60 -3.63 -5.06
C VAL A 64 -2.48 -2.84 -5.73
N HIS A 65 -2.58 -1.53 -5.77
CA HIS A 65 -1.57 -0.71 -6.44
C HIS A 65 -0.99 0.38 -5.54
N GLY A 66 0.34 0.53 -5.60
CA GLY A 66 1.07 1.59 -4.92
C GLY A 66 0.87 2.93 -5.64
N GLU A 67 0.41 3.95 -4.91
CA GLU A 67 0.17 5.30 -5.45
C GLU A 67 0.93 6.39 -4.68
N GLN A 68 1.69 5.99 -3.67
CA GLN A 68 2.48 6.85 -2.79
C GLN A 68 3.99 6.61 -2.99
N GLY A 69 4.81 7.14 -2.09
CA GLY A 69 6.24 6.90 -2.07
C GLY A 69 6.60 5.44 -1.72
N ARG A 70 7.87 5.08 -1.91
CA ARG A 70 8.38 3.73 -1.59
C ARG A 70 8.23 3.40 -0.10
N GLY A 71 8.50 4.37 0.78
CA GLY A 71 8.35 4.20 2.22
C GLY A 71 6.90 3.91 2.61
N ASP A 72 5.95 4.61 1.98
CA ASP A 72 4.53 4.35 2.19
C ASP A 72 4.14 2.95 1.74
N SER A 73 4.63 2.51 0.58
CA SER A 73 4.39 1.16 0.07
C SER A 73 4.94 0.10 1.03
N ILE A 74 6.16 0.27 1.55
CA ILE A 74 6.77 -0.62 2.54
C ILE A 74 5.91 -0.65 3.82
N PHE A 75 5.56 0.52 4.35
CA PHE A 75 4.76 0.62 5.57
C PHE A 75 3.39 -0.04 5.43
N LEU A 76 2.73 0.15 4.29
CA LEU A 76 1.37 -0.33 4.04
C LEU A 76 1.33 -1.79 3.55
N ALA A 77 2.47 -2.39 3.19
CA ALA A 77 2.54 -3.79 2.77
C ALA A 77 1.91 -4.76 3.78
N ARG A 78 1.96 -4.43 5.07
CA ARG A 78 1.36 -5.22 6.18
C ARG A 78 -0.13 -5.48 6.04
N TYR A 79 -0.84 -4.69 5.23
CA TYR A 79 -2.26 -4.86 4.99
C TYR A 79 -2.60 -5.86 3.88
N VAL A 80 -1.64 -6.20 3.02
CA VAL A 80 -1.87 -7.10 1.87
C VAL A 80 -2.25 -8.52 2.32
N PRO A 81 -1.60 -9.13 3.33
CA PRO A 81 -1.99 -10.44 3.83
C PRO A 81 -3.46 -10.50 4.29
N LEU A 82 -3.97 -9.44 4.89
CA LEU A 82 -5.35 -9.39 5.38
C LEU A 82 -6.38 -9.50 4.26
N LEU A 83 -6.07 -9.01 3.04
CA LEU A 83 -6.95 -9.17 1.89
C LEU A 83 -7.05 -10.64 1.48
N ALA A 84 -5.93 -11.35 1.51
CA ALA A 84 -5.90 -12.79 1.20
C ALA A 84 -6.66 -13.59 2.25
N GLU A 85 -6.53 -13.26 3.53
CA GLU A 85 -7.32 -13.86 4.62
C GLU A 85 -8.82 -13.64 4.46
N LEU A 86 -9.22 -12.48 3.91
CA LEU A 86 -10.60 -12.17 3.53
C LEU A 86 -11.03 -12.82 2.19
N GLY A 87 -10.19 -13.69 1.62
CA GLY A 87 -10.48 -14.47 0.43
C GLY A 87 -10.22 -13.76 -0.89
N ALA A 88 -9.56 -12.61 -0.92
CA ALA A 88 -9.18 -11.95 -2.16
C ALA A 88 -8.00 -12.68 -2.85
N ARG A 89 -8.02 -12.76 -4.17
CA ARG A 89 -6.85 -13.12 -4.98
C ARG A 89 -6.08 -11.85 -5.29
N THR A 90 -5.08 -11.56 -4.47
CA THR A 90 -4.36 -10.29 -4.52
C THR A 90 -3.36 -10.25 -5.68
N MET A 91 -3.49 -9.25 -6.51
CA MET A 91 -2.55 -8.91 -7.57
C MET A 91 -1.90 -7.59 -7.20
N VAL A 92 -0.59 -7.57 -7.03
CA VAL A 92 0.10 -6.39 -6.48
C VAL A 92 0.94 -5.71 -7.55
N PHE A 93 0.75 -4.40 -7.68
CA PHE A 93 1.54 -3.52 -8.54
C PHE A 93 2.16 -2.41 -7.70
N VAL A 94 3.49 -2.40 -7.62
CA VAL A 94 4.28 -1.42 -6.86
C VAL A 94 5.42 -0.88 -7.70
N GLN A 95 6.15 0.09 -7.15
CA GLN A 95 7.33 0.66 -7.79
C GLN A 95 8.36 -0.45 -8.09
N PRO A 96 9.07 -0.38 -9.23
CA PRO A 96 9.99 -1.43 -9.69
C PRO A 96 11.04 -1.84 -8.65
N GLU A 97 11.50 -0.90 -7.85
CA GLU A 97 12.52 -1.13 -6.83
C GLU A 97 12.02 -1.99 -5.66
N LEU A 98 10.69 -2.06 -5.49
CA LEU A 98 10.05 -2.84 -4.43
C LEU A 98 9.58 -4.23 -4.90
N GLU A 99 9.61 -4.52 -6.20
CA GLU A 99 9.10 -5.78 -6.75
C GLU A 99 9.73 -7.00 -6.07
N ARG A 100 11.06 -7.02 -5.89
CA ARG A 100 11.75 -8.15 -5.24
C ARG A 100 11.34 -8.32 -3.77
N LEU A 101 11.02 -7.23 -3.09
CA LEU A 101 10.58 -7.26 -1.69
C LEU A 101 9.14 -7.77 -1.59
N PHE A 102 8.26 -7.27 -2.46
CA PHE A 102 6.85 -7.66 -2.46
C PHE A 102 6.60 -9.07 -3.02
N ALA A 103 7.51 -9.60 -3.84
CA ALA A 103 7.43 -10.99 -4.32
C ALA A 103 7.45 -12.04 -3.18
N ARG A 104 7.94 -11.66 -1.99
CA ARG A 104 8.01 -12.54 -0.80
C ARG A 104 6.91 -12.19 0.24
N LEU A 105 6.08 -11.21 -0.05
CA LEU A 105 5.02 -10.79 0.87
C LEU A 105 3.91 -11.86 0.92
N PRO A 106 3.55 -12.38 2.09
CA PRO A 106 2.41 -13.28 2.23
C PRO A 106 1.13 -12.67 1.66
N GLY A 107 0.29 -13.52 1.10
CA GLY A 107 -0.99 -13.10 0.52
C GLY A 107 -0.91 -12.54 -0.89
N VAL A 108 0.27 -12.34 -1.48
CA VAL A 108 0.42 -11.94 -2.88
C VAL A 108 0.21 -13.15 -3.79
N SER A 109 -0.88 -13.16 -4.55
CA SER A 109 -1.15 -14.23 -5.54
C SER A 109 -0.40 -13.97 -6.84
N THR A 110 -0.26 -12.71 -7.23
CA THR A 110 0.45 -12.30 -8.45
C THR A 110 1.13 -10.96 -8.22
N LEU A 111 2.42 -10.89 -8.50
CA LEU A 111 3.15 -9.64 -8.56
C LEU A 111 3.24 -9.15 -10.01
N LEU A 112 2.72 -7.96 -10.28
CA LEU A 112 2.78 -7.33 -11.59
C LEU A 112 4.05 -6.50 -11.71
N ARG A 113 4.77 -6.69 -12.79
CA ARG A 113 6.00 -5.95 -13.07
C ARG A 113 5.72 -4.75 -13.96
N ASN A 114 6.50 -3.71 -13.79
CA ASN A 114 6.41 -2.54 -14.64
C ASN A 114 6.68 -2.92 -16.12
N GLY A 115 5.90 -2.37 -17.03
CA GLY A 115 5.99 -2.69 -18.46
C GLY A 115 5.25 -3.96 -18.89
N GLN A 116 4.69 -4.75 -17.98
CA GLN A 116 3.80 -5.85 -18.33
C GLN A 116 2.40 -5.35 -18.69
N ALA A 117 1.74 -6.08 -19.60
CA ALA A 117 0.31 -5.85 -19.85
C ALA A 117 -0.48 -6.10 -18.55
N MET A 118 -1.40 -5.19 -18.25
CA MET A 118 -2.28 -5.34 -17.09
C MET A 118 -3.21 -6.54 -17.31
N PRO A 119 -3.11 -7.58 -16.48
CA PRO A 119 -4.02 -8.72 -16.58
C PRO A 119 -5.44 -8.32 -16.17
N GLU A 120 -6.40 -9.15 -16.48
CA GLU A 120 -7.76 -8.94 -16.02
C GLU A 120 -7.87 -9.02 -14.50
N PHE A 121 -8.57 -8.07 -13.91
CA PHE A 121 -8.93 -8.03 -12.51
C PHE A 121 -10.39 -7.61 -12.35
N ASP A 122 -10.98 -7.94 -11.23
CA ASP A 122 -12.40 -7.68 -10.96
C ASP A 122 -12.59 -6.36 -10.20
N GLU A 123 -11.71 -6.08 -9.26
CA GLU A 123 -11.75 -4.92 -8.38
C GLU A 123 -10.33 -4.36 -8.15
N GLN A 124 -10.23 -3.13 -7.72
CA GLN A 124 -8.95 -2.50 -7.41
C GLN A 124 -8.99 -1.79 -6.05
N VAL A 125 -7.83 -1.60 -5.44
CA VAL A 125 -7.67 -0.77 -4.25
C VAL A 125 -6.29 -0.13 -4.23
N PRO A 126 -6.21 1.20 -4.03
CA PRO A 126 -4.94 1.85 -3.73
C PRO A 126 -4.39 1.34 -2.41
N LEU A 127 -3.09 1.09 -2.35
CA LEU A 127 -2.46 0.52 -1.16
C LEU A 127 -2.69 1.37 0.09
N ALA A 128 -2.62 2.71 -0.03
CA ALA A 128 -2.88 3.62 1.09
C ALA A 128 -4.37 3.82 1.42
N SER A 129 -5.28 3.17 0.69
CA SER A 129 -6.69 3.11 1.06
C SER A 129 -7.04 1.90 1.91
N LEU A 130 -6.16 0.89 1.98
CA LEU A 130 -6.41 -0.33 2.74
C LEU A 130 -6.70 -0.08 4.22
N PRO A 131 -5.93 0.75 4.94
CA PRO A 131 -6.23 1.03 6.35
C PRO A 131 -7.65 1.54 6.55
N GLY A 132 -8.08 2.51 5.76
CA GLY A 132 -9.43 3.06 5.83
C GLY A 132 -10.52 2.06 5.44
N THR A 133 -10.28 1.27 4.38
CA THR A 133 -11.21 0.24 3.93
C THR A 133 -11.41 -0.87 4.97
N LEU A 134 -10.35 -1.19 5.73
CA LEU A 134 -10.36 -2.18 6.81
C LEU A 134 -10.78 -1.60 8.17
N GLY A 135 -11.09 -0.31 8.23
CA GLY A 135 -11.51 0.36 9.47
C GLY A 135 -10.39 0.42 10.52
N THR A 136 -9.14 0.56 10.09
CA THR A 136 -7.98 0.56 10.98
C THR A 136 -8.03 1.71 11.99
N THR A 137 -7.81 1.36 13.25
CA THR A 137 -7.59 2.26 14.38
C THR A 137 -6.23 1.98 15.00
N MET A 138 -5.81 2.74 16.01
CA MET A 138 -4.54 2.48 16.73
C MET A 138 -4.43 1.04 17.24
N SER A 139 -5.51 0.48 17.74
CA SER A 139 -5.55 -0.87 18.32
C SER A 139 -5.64 -1.99 17.29
N THR A 140 -5.90 -1.69 16.03
CA THR A 140 -6.08 -2.67 14.96
C THR A 140 -5.06 -2.53 13.82
N ILE A 141 -4.02 -1.73 14.02
CA ILE A 141 -2.87 -1.72 13.09
C ILE A 141 -2.24 -3.11 13.10
N PRO A 142 -2.04 -3.76 11.92
CA PRO A 142 -1.37 -5.05 11.87
C PRO A 142 0.04 -4.95 12.49
N ASP A 143 0.31 -5.74 13.53
CA ASP A 143 1.52 -5.68 14.35
C ASP A 143 2.49 -6.86 14.11
N ALA A 144 2.11 -7.82 13.25
CA ALA A 144 2.98 -8.91 12.87
C ALA A 144 4.29 -8.38 12.25
N VAL A 145 5.40 -8.65 12.91
CA VAL A 145 6.75 -8.27 12.44
C VAL A 145 7.71 -9.45 12.58
N PRO A 146 8.59 -9.68 11.62
CA PRO A 146 8.70 -8.97 10.34
C PRO A 146 7.58 -9.38 9.36
N TYR A 147 6.93 -8.42 8.70
CA TYR A 147 5.95 -8.68 7.62
C TYR A 147 6.59 -8.65 6.22
N LEU A 148 7.79 -8.11 6.09
CA LEU A 148 8.60 -8.14 4.88
C LEU A 148 9.97 -8.77 5.18
N SER A 149 10.48 -9.54 4.23
CA SER A 149 11.81 -10.13 4.30
C SER A 149 12.60 -9.80 3.05
N PRO A 150 13.82 -9.26 3.19
CA PRO A 150 14.66 -8.99 2.03
C PRO A 150 15.07 -10.30 1.35
N PRO A 151 15.39 -10.28 0.04
CA PRO A 151 15.93 -11.44 -0.66
C PRO A 151 17.24 -11.93 -0.03
N ASP A 152 17.43 -13.27 0.00
CA ASP A 152 18.55 -13.89 0.71
C ASP A 152 19.92 -13.44 0.15
N ASP A 153 20.02 -13.29 -1.17
CA ASP A 153 21.22 -12.76 -1.83
C ASP A 153 21.57 -11.34 -1.39
N VAL A 154 20.56 -10.53 -1.08
CA VAL A 154 20.76 -9.17 -0.55
C VAL A 154 21.23 -9.24 0.90
N VAL A 155 20.61 -10.09 1.72
CA VAL A 155 21.03 -10.31 3.12
C VAL A 155 22.48 -10.76 3.18
N ASP A 156 22.86 -11.76 2.37
CA ASP A 156 24.21 -12.30 2.38
C ASP A 156 25.24 -11.29 1.86
N ARG A 157 24.89 -10.51 0.85
CA ARG A 157 25.75 -9.42 0.39
C ARG A 157 26.01 -8.38 1.48
N TRP A 158 24.97 -7.96 2.18
CA TRP A 158 25.11 -6.97 3.25
C TRP A 158 25.79 -7.55 4.49
N ARG A 159 25.52 -8.81 4.84
CA ARG A 159 26.22 -9.51 5.92
C ARG A 159 27.74 -9.53 5.68
N ARG A 160 28.17 -9.87 4.46
CA ARG A 160 29.59 -9.83 4.08
C ARG A 160 30.17 -8.42 4.12
N ARG A 161 29.41 -7.41 3.67
CA ARG A 161 29.85 -6.02 3.64
C ARG A 161 30.00 -5.41 5.04
N LEU A 162 29.15 -5.81 5.96
CA LEU A 162 29.12 -5.33 7.33
C LEU A 162 29.93 -6.22 8.31
N ALA A 163 30.47 -7.34 7.82
CA ALA A 163 31.32 -8.21 8.61
C ALA A 163 32.64 -7.50 8.91
N GLY A 164 32.82 -7.05 10.14
CA GLY A 164 34.04 -6.38 10.63
C GLY A 164 34.03 -6.32 12.16
N PRO A 165 35.19 -6.10 12.78
CA PRO A 165 35.27 -5.87 14.23
C PRO A 165 34.63 -4.53 14.56
N GLY A 166 33.69 -4.53 15.50
CA GLY A 166 33.08 -3.31 16.01
C GLY A 166 31.55 -3.25 15.82
N ARG A 167 30.96 -2.12 16.24
CA ARG A 167 29.53 -1.88 16.12
C ARG A 167 29.25 -1.18 14.77
N SER A 168 28.28 -1.68 14.02
CA SER A 168 27.77 -1.00 12.83
C SER A 168 26.70 0.00 13.24
N VAL A 169 26.80 1.25 12.78
CA VAL A 169 25.80 2.30 13.00
C VAL A 169 25.25 2.72 11.64
N GLY A 170 23.94 2.62 11.48
CA GLY A 170 23.23 3.16 10.31
C GLY A 170 22.85 4.62 10.55
N LEU A 171 23.15 5.47 9.56
CA LEU A 171 22.68 6.85 9.52
C LEU A 171 21.67 6.99 8.38
N VAL A 172 20.55 7.69 8.66
CA VAL A 172 19.47 7.97 7.69
C VAL A 172 19.31 9.46 7.56
#